data_48d7cffe0eef8d0e1188be6d512b624a
#
_entry.id   48d7cffe0eef8d0e1188be6d512b624a
#
_cell.length_a   1.000
_cell.length_b   1.000
_cell.length_c   1.000
_cell.angle_alpha   90.00
_cell.angle_beta   90.00
_cell.angle_gamma   90.00
#
_symmetry.space_group_name_H-M   'P 1'
#
loop_
_entity.id
_entity.type
_entity.pdbx_description
1 polymer ?
#
loop_
_entity_poly.entity_id
_entity_poly.type
_entity_poly.pdbx_seq_one_letter_code
_entity_poly.pdbx_strand_id
1 'polypeptide(L)'
;MMSIAMPWIAGLLVWMLAASAATPEVARSKRLQGDVVLNTDPDSGLWFGAPAVIAENSARGEPAPGHRTEIRSRWTDTHLYFLFICPYGELYLNPNPVTDRETNRLWERDVAEIFIGADFEKIWQYREYQVSPQGEWVDLDIDRKEPKPEGGWLWNSGFSVAARIDPARKIWYGAMKIPVRSITEKRVAPGFEFRVNFYRLQGPPPRKSIAWRPTGPTGNHHIPEAFGILRLEE
;
A
#
# COMPACT_ATOMS: atom_id res chain seq x y z
N MET A 1 -56.28 -8.76 55.92
CA MET A 1 -55.87 -9.22 54.58
C MET A 1 -54.77 -8.29 54.06
N MET A 2 -53.52 -8.70 54.18
CA MET A 2 -52.35 -7.93 53.66
C MET A 2 -51.98 -8.51 52.29
N SER A 3 -52.03 -7.65 51.25
CA SER A 3 -51.61 -7.95 49.89
C SER A 3 -50.14 -7.64 49.74
N ILE A 4 -49.34 -8.66 49.44
CA ILE A 4 -47.89 -8.52 49.19
C ILE A 4 -47.71 -8.32 47.67
N ALA A 5 -47.22 -7.17 47.25
CA ALA A 5 -46.86 -6.88 45.88
C ALA A 5 -45.39 -7.39 45.62
N MET A 6 -45.22 -8.26 44.67
CA MET A 6 -43.91 -8.72 44.16
C MET A 6 -43.37 -7.67 43.14
N PRO A 7 -42.09 -7.29 43.20
CA PRO A 7 -41.49 -6.47 42.17
C PRO A 7 -41.02 -7.34 40.98
N TRP A 8 -41.40 -6.95 39.77
CA TRP A 8 -40.90 -7.52 38.52
C TRP A 8 -39.50 -6.98 38.26
N ILE A 9 -38.50 -7.84 38.26
CA ILE A 9 -37.13 -7.52 37.81
C ILE A 9 -37.10 -7.72 36.31
N ALA A 10 -37.07 -6.62 35.54
CA ALA A 10 -36.84 -6.63 34.11
C ALA A 10 -35.33 -6.80 33.86
N GLY A 11 -34.91 -8.01 33.46
CA GLY A 11 -33.56 -8.27 33.05
C GLY A 11 -33.27 -7.61 31.69
N LEU A 12 -32.41 -6.60 31.64
CA LEU A 12 -31.87 -6.06 30.39
C LEU A 12 -30.85 -7.06 29.82
N LEU A 13 -31.24 -7.75 28.74
CA LEU A 13 -30.31 -8.54 27.92
C LEU A 13 -29.51 -7.57 27.05
N VAL A 14 -28.26 -7.30 27.41
CA VAL A 14 -27.33 -6.56 26.58
C VAL A 14 -26.77 -7.52 25.53
N TRP A 15 -27.24 -7.39 24.30
CA TRP A 15 -26.64 -8.08 23.14
C TRP A 15 -25.32 -7.41 22.81
N MET A 16 -24.20 -8.03 23.18
CA MET A 16 -22.89 -7.66 22.62
C MET A 16 -22.84 -8.14 21.17
N LEU A 17 -23.02 -7.21 20.23
CA LEU A 17 -22.67 -7.43 18.83
C LEU A 17 -21.14 -7.57 18.76
N ALA A 18 -20.65 -8.82 18.68
CA ALA A 18 -19.29 -9.10 18.31
C ALA A 18 -19.12 -8.63 16.85
N ALA A 19 -18.42 -7.51 16.65
CA ALA A 19 -17.99 -7.11 15.33
C ALA A 19 -17.09 -8.22 14.78
N SER A 20 -17.58 -8.99 13.81
CA SER A 20 -16.78 -9.94 13.06
C SER A 20 -15.69 -9.16 12.34
N ALA A 21 -14.44 -9.31 12.75
CA ALA A 21 -13.32 -8.76 12.01
C ALA A 21 -13.36 -9.38 10.60
N ALA A 22 -13.56 -8.54 9.58
CA ALA A 22 -13.52 -9.01 8.20
C ALA A 22 -12.17 -9.67 7.94
N THR A 23 -12.17 -10.84 7.31
CA THR A 23 -10.95 -11.53 6.91
C THR A 23 -10.10 -10.58 6.06
N PRO A 24 -8.82 -10.36 6.38
CA PRO A 24 -7.98 -9.46 5.61
C PRO A 24 -7.86 -9.94 4.16
N GLU A 25 -7.97 -9.02 3.21
CA GLU A 25 -7.76 -9.33 1.80
C GLU A 25 -6.29 -9.69 1.56
N VAL A 26 -6.05 -10.70 0.70
CA VAL A 26 -4.71 -11.25 0.46
C VAL A 26 -4.27 -10.95 -0.96
N ALA A 27 -3.22 -10.16 -1.08
CA ALA A 27 -2.39 -10.05 -2.29
C ALA A 27 -1.41 -11.23 -2.32
N ARG A 28 -1.19 -11.81 -3.50
CA ARG A 28 -0.29 -12.94 -3.70
C ARG A 28 0.92 -12.49 -4.49
N SER A 29 2.10 -12.97 -4.12
CA SER A 29 3.34 -12.68 -4.82
C SER A 29 4.02 -14.00 -5.18
N LYS A 30 4.23 -14.26 -6.48
CA LYS A 30 4.87 -15.49 -6.97
C LYS A 30 6.38 -15.33 -7.08
N ARG A 31 7.10 -16.41 -6.75
CA ARG A 31 8.56 -16.44 -6.76
C ARG A 31 9.14 -16.31 -8.16
N LEU A 32 10.28 -15.62 -8.24
CA LEU A 32 11.20 -15.61 -9.38
C LEU A 32 12.40 -16.51 -9.08
N GLN A 33 13.02 -17.06 -10.09
CA GLN A 33 14.20 -17.94 -9.94
C GLN A 33 15.45 -17.19 -9.44
N GLY A 34 15.46 -15.86 -9.54
CA GLY A 34 16.56 -15.01 -9.09
C GLY A 34 16.25 -13.54 -9.32
N ASP A 35 17.13 -12.67 -8.85
CA ASP A 35 16.98 -11.23 -9.03
C ASP A 35 17.04 -10.83 -10.49
N VAL A 36 16.17 -9.92 -10.87
CA VAL A 36 16.03 -9.42 -12.24
C VAL A 36 16.16 -7.90 -12.29
N VAL A 37 16.44 -7.40 -13.48
CA VAL A 37 16.42 -5.96 -13.76
C VAL A 37 14.99 -5.48 -13.77
N LEU A 38 14.72 -4.41 -13.02
CA LEU A 38 13.42 -3.79 -12.93
C LEU A 38 13.02 -3.16 -14.27
N ASN A 39 11.76 -3.35 -14.68
CA ASN A 39 11.20 -2.71 -15.86
C ASN A 39 9.71 -2.39 -15.66
N THR A 40 9.14 -1.59 -16.55
CA THR A 40 7.75 -1.10 -16.48
C THR A 40 6.85 -1.68 -17.57
N ASP A 41 7.33 -2.65 -18.35
CA ASP A 41 6.53 -3.32 -19.37
C ASP A 41 5.68 -4.44 -18.75
N PRO A 42 4.34 -4.29 -18.69
CA PRO A 42 3.47 -5.28 -18.05
C PRO A 42 3.46 -6.63 -18.77
N ASP A 43 3.90 -6.68 -20.02
CA ASP A 43 3.94 -7.89 -20.85
C ASP A 43 5.32 -8.57 -20.81
N SER A 44 6.30 -7.98 -20.12
CA SER A 44 7.61 -8.59 -19.94
C SER A 44 7.56 -9.87 -19.12
N GLY A 45 8.58 -10.72 -19.25
CA GLY A 45 8.72 -11.95 -18.46
C GLY A 45 8.72 -11.73 -16.95
N LEU A 46 9.10 -10.54 -16.47
CA LEU A 46 9.02 -10.19 -15.06
C LEU A 46 7.57 -10.17 -14.57
N TRP A 47 6.67 -9.61 -15.35
CA TRP A 47 5.27 -9.37 -14.92
C TRP A 47 4.27 -10.34 -15.54
N PHE A 48 4.66 -11.11 -16.55
CA PHE A 48 3.77 -12.09 -17.17
C PHE A 48 3.33 -13.15 -16.15
N GLY A 49 2.00 -13.31 -16.01
CA GLY A 49 1.41 -14.24 -15.05
C GLY A 49 1.63 -13.88 -13.58
N ALA A 50 2.09 -12.65 -13.27
CA ALA A 50 2.13 -12.17 -11.90
C ALA A 50 0.70 -11.98 -11.36
N PRO A 51 0.39 -12.46 -10.14
CA PRO A 51 -0.88 -12.15 -9.52
C PRO A 51 -1.06 -10.63 -9.38
N ALA A 52 -2.30 -10.17 -9.51
CA ALA A 52 -2.64 -8.77 -9.41
C ALA A 52 -3.73 -8.52 -8.37
N VAL A 53 -3.68 -7.37 -7.74
CA VAL A 53 -4.78 -6.79 -6.98
C VAL A 53 -5.21 -5.48 -7.63
N ILE A 54 -6.44 -5.05 -7.34
CA ILE A 54 -7.03 -3.86 -7.92
C ILE A 54 -7.36 -2.86 -6.83
N ALA A 55 -6.85 -1.64 -6.99
CA ALA A 55 -7.26 -0.47 -6.22
C ALA A 55 -8.17 0.39 -7.08
N GLU A 56 -9.45 0.45 -6.74
CA GLU A 56 -10.48 1.17 -7.51
C GLU A 56 -11.41 2.03 -6.64
N ASN A 57 -11.16 2.04 -5.34
CA ASN A 57 -11.86 2.89 -4.40
C ASN A 57 -10.94 3.99 -3.88
N SER A 58 -11.53 5.07 -3.41
CA SER A 58 -10.79 6.07 -2.65
C SER A 58 -10.34 5.50 -1.29
N ALA A 59 -9.38 6.13 -0.64
CA ALA A 59 -9.00 5.77 0.72
C ALA A 59 -10.17 5.86 1.72
N ARG A 60 -11.25 6.57 1.38
CA ARG A 60 -12.50 6.63 2.17
C ARG A 60 -13.46 5.48 1.90
N GLY A 61 -13.21 4.69 0.85
CA GLY A 61 -14.08 3.58 0.42
C GLY A 61 -15.08 3.94 -0.67
N GLU A 62 -15.05 5.15 -1.20
CA GLU A 62 -15.91 5.57 -2.31
C GLU A 62 -15.33 5.12 -3.65
N PRO A 63 -16.14 4.72 -4.64
CA PRO A 63 -15.65 4.40 -5.97
C PRO A 63 -14.83 5.54 -6.59
N ALA A 64 -13.70 5.21 -7.24
CA ALA A 64 -12.83 6.16 -7.93
C ALA A 64 -12.81 5.86 -9.45
N PRO A 65 -13.90 6.16 -10.20
CA PRO A 65 -14.03 5.82 -11.62
C PRO A 65 -12.91 6.48 -12.44
N GLY A 66 -12.39 5.72 -13.42
CA GLY A 66 -11.29 6.17 -14.29
C GLY A 66 -9.90 6.05 -13.66
N HIS A 67 -9.79 5.59 -12.42
CA HIS A 67 -8.53 5.46 -11.69
C HIS A 67 -8.23 4.03 -11.22
N ARG A 68 -8.89 3.03 -11.81
CA ARG A 68 -8.66 1.62 -11.50
C ARG A 68 -7.19 1.28 -11.71
N THR A 69 -6.48 1.11 -10.61
CA THR A 69 -5.04 0.83 -10.58
C THR A 69 -4.83 -0.66 -10.38
N GLU A 70 -4.08 -1.29 -11.28
CA GLU A 70 -3.65 -2.68 -11.12
C GLU A 70 -2.26 -2.71 -10.48
N ILE A 71 -2.10 -3.56 -9.48
CA ILE A 71 -0.82 -3.75 -8.79
C ILE A 71 -0.43 -5.22 -8.90
N ARG A 72 0.71 -5.50 -9.54
CA ARG A 72 1.31 -6.83 -9.65
C ARG A 72 2.47 -6.99 -8.70
N SER A 73 2.72 -8.22 -8.23
CA SER A 73 3.83 -8.51 -7.33
C SER A 73 4.58 -9.78 -7.73
N ARG A 74 5.91 -9.74 -7.53
CA ARG A 74 6.85 -10.86 -7.61
C ARG A 74 7.85 -10.78 -6.46
N TRP A 75 8.53 -11.88 -6.15
CA TRP A 75 9.54 -11.88 -5.12
C TRP A 75 10.70 -12.85 -5.43
N THR A 76 11.84 -12.57 -4.79
CA THR A 76 13.00 -13.45 -4.67
C THR A 76 13.38 -13.57 -3.20
N ASP A 77 14.40 -14.34 -2.88
CA ASP A 77 14.89 -14.45 -1.49
C ASP A 77 15.43 -13.11 -0.94
N THR A 78 15.71 -12.16 -1.82
CA THR A 78 16.36 -10.89 -1.47
C THR A 78 15.50 -9.65 -1.74
N HIS A 79 14.52 -9.72 -2.65
CA HIS A 79 13.74 -8.56 -3.06
C HIS A 79 12.26 -8.86 -3.28
N LEU A 80 11.43 -7.85 -3.01
CA LEU A 80 10.07 -7.76 -3.48
C LEU A 80 10.03 -6.84 -4.72
N TYR A 81 9.22 -7.19 -5.70
CA TYR A 81 9.01 -6.44 -6.93
C TYR A 81 7.54 -6.08 -7.05
N PHE A 82 7.26 -4.82 -7.38
CA PHE A 82 5.89 -4.35 -7.60
C PHE A 82 5.81 -3.55 -8.90
N LEU A 83 4.69 -3.69 -9.61
CA LEU A 83 4.33 -2.88 -10.77
C LEU A 83 2.95 -2.27 -10.53
N PHE A 84 2.86 -0.96 -10.62
CA PHE A 84 1.61 -0.22 -10.67
C PHE A 84 1.29 0.16 -12.11
N ILE A 85 0.08 -0.14 -12.56
CA ILE A 85 -0.48 0.23 -13.86
C ILE A 85 -1.59 1.24 -13.57
N CYS A 86 -1.34 2.50 -13.91
CA CYS A 86 -2.06 3.65 -13.39
C CYS A 86 -2.74 4.47 -14.52
N PRO A 87 -3.99 4.17 -14.91
CA PRO A 87 -4.75 5.04 -15.81
C PRO A 87 -4.93 6.43 -15.21
N TYR A 88 -4.85 7.48 -16.02
CA TYR A 88 -5.00 8.86 -15.56
C TYR A 88 -5.83 9.72 -16.50
N GLY A 89 -6.49 10.73 -15.95
CA GLY A 89 -7.10 11.81 -16.73
C GLY A 89 -6.08 12.92 -17.00
N GLU A 90 -5.52 13.47 -15.92
CA GLU A 90 -4.51 14.50 -15.92
C GLU A 90 -3.45 14.15 -14.88
N LEU A 91 -2.17 14.41 -15.17
CA LEU A 91 -1.06 14.21 -14.27
C LEU A 91 -0.70 15.52 -13.54
N TYR A 92 -0.37 15.41 -12.25
CA TYR A 92 0.13 16.49 -11.44
C TYR A 92 1.58 16.23 -11.10
N LEU A 93 2.46 16.63 -12.02
CA LEU A 93 3.88 16.31 -12.01
C LEU A 93 4.71 17.41 -11.31
N ASN A 94 5.91 17.04 -10.87
CA ASN A 94 6.90 18.00 -10.46
C ASN A 94 7.47 18.70 -11.72
N PRO A 95 7.46 20.06 -11.80
CA PRO A 95 8.01 20.76 -12.95
C PRO A 95 9.54 20.62 -13.07
N ASN A 96 10.23 20.27 -11.97
CA ASN A 96 11.68 20.07 -11.91
C ASN A 96 11.99 18.73 -11.22
N PRO A 97 11.72 17.58 -11.89
CA PRO A 97 11.91 16.28 -11.27
C PRO A 97 13.39 15.99 -11.01
N VAL A 98 13.66 15.34 -9.88
CA VAL A 98 14.99 14.91 -9.46
C VAL A 98 14.98 13.39 -9.34
N THR A 99 15.89 12.72 -10.07
CA THR A 99 15.96 11.26 -10.16
C THR A 99 17.32 10.67 -9.79
N ASP A 100 18.19 11.47 -9.19
CA ASP A 100 19.53 11.09 -8.70
C ASP A 100 19.59 11.03 -7.15
N ARG A 101 18.55 11.50 -6.48
CA ARG A 101 18.39 11.46 -5.02
C ARG A 101 16.91 11.44 -4.65
N GLU A 102 16.62 11.15 -3.40
CA GLU A 102 15.25 11.14 -2.87
C GLU A 102 14.59 12.52 -2.90
N THR A 103 13.31 12.54 -3.22
CA THR A 103 12.46 13.72 -3.22
C THR A 103 11.54 13.70 -2.01
N ASN A 104 11.88 14.41 -0.94
CA ASN A 104 11.02 14.56 0.22
C ASN A 104 9.68 15.20 -0.17
N ARG A 105 8.58 14.76 0.46
CA ARG A 105 7.21 15.20 0.20
C ARG A 105 6.73 14.88 -1.21
N LEU A 106 7.21 13.77 -1.79
CA LEU A 106 6.81 13.30 -3.12
C LEU A 106 5.28 13.12 -3.23
N TRP A 107 4.63 12.75 -2.12
CA TRP A 107 3.16 12.62 -2.01
C TRP A 107 2.37 13.92 -2.32
N GLU A 108 3.01 15.06 -2.45
CA GLU A 108 2.35 16.29 -2.90
C GLU A 108 2.11 16.33 -4.41
N ARG A 109 2.67 15.35 -5.15
CA ARG A 109 2.50 15.13 -6.58
C ARG A 109 1.89 13.75 -6.85
N ASP A 110 1.70 13.40 -8.12
CA ASP A 110 1.26 12.06 -8.48
C ASP A 110 2.29 11.02 -8.04
N VAL A 111 1.81 9.99 -7.35
CA VAL A 111 2.67 8.98 -6.74
C VAL A 111 1.91 7.67 -6.54
N ALA A 112 2.61 6.54 -6.68
CA ALA A 112 2.18 5.25 -6.19
C ALA A 112 2.95 4.91 -4.92
N GLU A 113 2.27 4.32 -3.94
CA GLU A 113 2.80 4.10 -2.59
C GLU A 113 2.57 2.67 -2.14
N ILE A 114 3.56 2.11 -1.46
CA ILE A 114 3.49 0.83 -0.76
C ILE A 114 3.76 1.08 0.70
N PHE A 115 2.81 0.73 1.56
CA PHE A 115 2.99 0.71 3.01
C PHE A 115 3.08 -0.73 3.44
N ILE A 116 4.22 -1.17 4.02
CA ILE A 116 4.50 -2.57 4.29
C ILE A 116 5.23 -2.77 5.62
N GLY A 117 4.83 -3.79 6.37
CA GLY A 117 5.47 -4.20 7.62
C GLY A 117 5.41 -5.71 7.81
N ALA A 118 6.40 -6.27 8.48
CA ALA A 118 6.51 -7.72 8.74
C ALA A 118 6.10 -8.10 10.17
N ASP A 119 5.88 -7.13 11.04
CA ASP A 119 5.48 -7.37 12.43
C ASP A 119 3.96 -7.23 12.57
N PHE A 120 3.31 -8.30 13.01
CA PHE A 120 1.86 -8.36 13.23
C PHE A 120 1.44 -7.90 14.63
N GLU A 121 2.39 -7.74 15.54
CA GLU A 121 2.16 -7.21 16.88
C GLU A 121 2.42 -5.71 16.93
N LYS A 122 3.54 -5.27 16.35
CA LYS A 122 3.92 -3.85 16.28
C LYS A 122 3.42 -3.20 14.99
N ILE A 123 2.11 -3.24 14.79
CA ILE A 123 1.49 -2.79 13.53
C ILE A 123 1.73 -1.31 13.20
N TRP A 124 2.11 -0.50 14.18
CA TRP A 124 2.44 0.92 14.01
C TRP A 124 3.84 1.16 13.44
N GLN A 125 4.69 0.11 13.33
CA GLN A 125 5.98 0.16 12.66
C GLN A 125 5.85 -0.45 11.26
N TYR A 126 6.17 0.32 10.23
CA TYR A 126 6.12 -0.10 8.83
C TYR A 126 6.97 0.81 7.96
N ARG A 127 7.22 0.37 6.73
CA ARG A 127 7.95 1.11 5.70
C ARG A 127 6.98 1.67 4.68
N GLU A 128 7.30 2.83 4.15
CA GLU A 128 6.60 3.44 3.04
C GLU A 128 7.58 3.66 1.89
N TYR A 129 7.19 3.24 0.70
CA TYR A 129 7.96 3.39 -0.54
C TYR A 129 7.11 4.09 -1.57
N GLN A 130 7.66 5.12 -2.23
CA GLN A 130 6.94 5.92 -3.20
C GLN A 130 7.70 6.01 -4.51
N VAL A 131 6.96 6.03 -5.64
CA VAL A 131 7.47 6.32 -6.97
C VAL A 131 6.53 7.27 -7.71
N SER A 132 7.08 8.31 -8.35
CA SER A 132 6.33 9.23 -9.21
C SER A 132 6.29 8.73 -10.66
N PRO A 133 5.37 9.26 -11.50
CA PRO A 133 5.37 8.99 -12.94
C PRO A 133 6.66 9.39 -13.67
N GLN A 134 7.47 10.29 -13.08
CA GLN A 134 8.73 10.77 -13.62
C GLN A 134 9.96 10.02 -13.10
N GLY A 135 9.77 9.04 -12.18
CA GLY A 135 10.86 8.24 -11.63
C GLY A 135 11.52 8.83 -10.39
N GLU A 136 10.94 9.87 -9.79
CA GLU A 136 11.35 10.33 -8.47
C GLU A 136 10.90 9.31 -7.42
N TRP A 137 11.63 9.23 -6.30
CA TRP A 137 11.32 8.28 -5.24
C TRP A 137 11.56 8.87 -3.85
N VAL A 138 10.97 8.26 -2.85
CA VAL A 138 11.29 8.45 -1.44
C VAL A 138 10.89 7.20 -0.67
N ASP A 139 11.63 6.89 0.39
CA ASP A 139 11.26 5.88 1.37
C ASP A 139 11.27 6.44 2.80
N LEU A 140 10.41 5.86 3.64
CA LEU A 140 10.19 6.32 5.00
C LEU A 140 10.18 5.11 5.95
N ASP A 141 10.85 5.27 7.10
CA ASP A 141 10.80 4.33 8.23
C ASP A 141 9.85 4.86 9.29
N ILE A 142 8.62 4.38 9.30
CA ILE A 142 7.54 4.94 10.10
C ILE A 142 7.37 4.18 11.40
N ASP A 143 7.45 4.91 12.52
CA ASP A 143 6.96 4.48 13.83
C ASP A 143 5.92 5.48 14.33
N ARG A 144 4.65 5.08 14.32
CA ARG A 144 3.54 5.96 14.71
C ARG A 144 3.40 6.16 16.22
N LYS A 145 4.13 5.43 17.03
CA LYS A 145 4.17 5.62 18.49
C LYS A 145 5.26 6.57 18.94
N GLU A 146 6.25 6.80 18.08
CA GLU A 146 7.29 7.78 18.34
C GLU A 146 6.94 9.15 17.77
N PRO A 147 7.41 10.24 18.38
CA PRO A 147 7.28 11.57 17.81
C PRO A 147 7.90 11.61 16.40
N LYS A 148 7.18 12.25 15.46
CA LYS A 148 7.72 12.42 14.11
C LYS A 148 9.02 13.23 14.16
N PRO A 149 10.13 12.71 13.61
CA PRO A 149 11.40 13.42 13.60
C PRO A 149 11.30 14.75 12.84
N GLU A 150 12.17 15.71 13.18
CA GLU A 150 12.39 16.88 12.35
C GLU A 150 12.85 16.45 10.95
N GLY A 151 12.20 16.94 9.89
CA GLY A 151 12.40 16.46 8.52
C GLY A 151 11.59 15.23 8.12
N GLY A 152 10.87 14.59 9.04
CA GLY A 152 10.02 13.41 8.79
C GLY A 152 10.73 12.09 9.07
N TRP A 153 10.16 10.99 8.60
CA TRP A 153 10.69 9.63 8.74
C TRP A 153 11.59 9.21 7.57
N LEU A 154 12.31 10.18 6.97
CA LEU A 154 13.23 9.90 5.86
C LEU A 154 14.27 8.85 6.26
N TRP A 155 14.47 7.90 5.38
CA TRP A 155 15.37 6.78 5.57
C TRP A 155 15.83 6.28 4.20
N ASN A 156 16.91 5.52 4.11
CA ASN A 156 17.41 4.99 2.84
C ASN A 156 17.47 3.46 2.92
N SER A 157 16.54 2.80 2.25
CA SER A 157 16.46 1.34 2.17
C SER A 157 17.35 0.74 1.10
N GLY A 158 17.79 1.55 0.15
CA GLY A 158 18.45 1.10 -1.06
C GLY A 158 17.47 0.47 -2.08
N PHE A 159 16.16 0.75 -1.99
CA PHE A 159 15.22 0.33 -3.03
C PHE A 159 15.48 1.08 -4.35
N SER A 160 15.02 0.52 -5.43
CA SER A 160 15.14 1.15 -6.75
C SER A 160 13.80 1.19 -7.47
N VAL A 161 13.65 2.18 -8.34
CA VAL A 161 12.43 2.44 -9.08
C VAL A 161 12.67 2.48 -10.58
N ALA A 162 11.59 2.26 -11.33
CA ALA A 162 11.50 2.58 -12.75
C ALA A 162 10.11 3.18 -13.01
N ALA A 163 10.02 4.18 -13.86
CA ALA A 163 8.75 4.77 -14.24
C ALA A 163 8.67 5.05 -15.73
N ARG A 164 7.46 5.05 -16.27
CA ARG A 164 7.17 5.35 -17.67
C ARG A 164 5.77 5.92 -17.81
N ILE A 165 5.63 7.00 -18.56
CA ILE A 165 4.34 7.55 -18.97
C ILE A 165 4.06 7.12 -20.40
N ASP A 166 2.86 6.58 -20.63
CA ASP A 166 2.29 6.31 -21.97
C ASP A 166 1.17 7.31 -22.24
N PRO A 167 1.46 8.44 -22.89
CA PRO A 167 0.46 9.47 -23.11
C PRO A 167 -0.62 9.07 -24.12
N ALA A 168 -0.33 8.13 -25.04
CA ALA A 168 -1.28 7.66 -26.02
C ALA A 168 -2.39 6.82 -25.38
N ARG A 169 -2.03 6.00 -24.40
CA ARG A 169 -2.96 5.15 -23.62
C ARG A 169 -3.47 5.84 -22.37
N LYS A 170 -2.93 6.98 -22.01
CA LYS A 170 -3.17 7.67 -20.73
C LYS A 170 -2.96 6.73 -19.53
N ILE A 171 -1.83 6.04 -19.53
CA ILE A 171 -1.40 5.15 -18.44
C ILE A 171 0.01 5.55 -18.05
N TRP A 172 0.28 5.64 -16.76
CA TRP A 172 1.64 5.64 -16.29
C TRP A 172 1.93 4.35 -15.52
N TYR A 173 3.17 3.93 -15.56
CA TYR A 173 3.67 2.72 -14.92
C TYR A 173 4.73 3.09 -13.93
N GLY A 174 4.60 2.62 -12.69
CA GLY A 174 5.61 2.73 -11.65
C GLY A 174 6.02 1.35 -11.17
N ALA A 175 7.31 1.06 -11.19
CA ALA A 175 7.82 -0.20 -10.69
C ALA A 175 8.82 0.03 -9.57
N MET A 176 8.83 -0.87 -8.58
CA MET A 176 9.69 -0.83 -7.40
C MET A 176 10.36 -2.18 -7.19
N LYS A 177 11.67 -2.16 -6.87
CA LYS A 177 12.45 -3.31 -6.41
C LYS A 177 12.92 -2.99 -5.00
N ILE A 178 12.35 -3.67 -3.99
CA ILE A 178 12.52 -3.38 -2.57
C ILE A 178 13.34 -4.50 -1.92
N PRO A 179 14.50 -4.20 -1.29
CA PRO A 179 15.25 -5.20 -0.54
C PRO A 179 14.42 -5.75 0.63
N VAL A 180 14.25 -7.07 0.72
CA VAL A 180 13.52 -7.71 1.84
C VAL A 180 14.10 -7.30 3.18
N ARG A 181 15.44 -7.22 3.28
CA ARG A 181 16.17 -6.81 4.50
C ARG A 181 15.81 -5.41 5.00
N SER A 182 15.23 -4.57 4.14
CA SER A 182 14.76 -3.24 4.54
C SER A 182 13.42 -3.28 5.28
N ILE A 183 12.73 -4.41 5.24
CA ILE A 183 11.42 -4.60 5.88
C ILE A 183 11.56 -5.55 7.08
N THR A 184 12.39 -6.59 6.96
CA THR A 184 12.55 -7.62 8.00
C THR A 184 13.92 -8.29 7.94
N GLU A 185 14.47 -8.63 9.09
CA GLU A 185 15.66 -9.49 9.23
C GLU A 185 15.33 -10.99 9.14
N LYS A 186 14.05 -11.35 9.14
CA LYS A 186 13.61 -12.74 9.01
C LYS A 186 13.86 -13.24 7.60
N ARG A 187 14.32 -14.50 7.47
CA ARG A 187 14.38 -15.16 6.17
C ARG A 187 12.97 -15.37 5.63
N VAL A 188 12.73 -14.92 4.40
CA VAL A 188 11.46 -15.15 3.70
C VAL A 188 11.46 -16.49 2.97
N ALA A 189 10.27 -17.09 2.85
CA ALA A 189 10.02 -18.35 2.17
C ALA A 189 8.56 -18.36 1.67
N PRO A 190 8.16 -19.31 0.83
CA PRO A 190 6.75 -19.51 0.51
C PRO A 190 5.91 -19.66 1.78
N GLY A 191 4.78 -18.97 1.83
CA GLY A 191 3.91 -18.86 3.00
C GLY A 191 4.25 -17.70 3.94
N PHE A 192 5.38 -17.00 3.74
CA PHE A 192 5.68 -15.80 4.53
C PHE A 192 4.68 -14.69 4.20
N GLU A 193 4.28 -13.93 5.21
CA GLU A 193 3.30 -12.87 5.09
C GLU A 193 3.85 -11.53 5.57
N PHE A 194 3.49 -10.50 4.83
CA PHE A 194 3.65 -9.10 5.23
C PHE A 194 2.27 -8.47 5.38
N ARG A 195 2.17 -7.48 6.23
CA ARG A 195 1.04 -6.55 6.24
C ARG A 195 1.32 -5.48 5.19
N VAL A 196 0.37 -5.19 4.33
CA VAL A 196 0.59 -4.28 3.20
C VAL A 196 -0.67 -3.49 2.86
N ASN A 197 -0.49 -2.26 2.41
CA ASN A 197 -1.50 -1.55 1.63
C ASN A 197 -0.85 -0.83 0.45
N PHE A 198 -1.64 -0.62 -0.59
CA PHE A 198 -1.23 0.07 -1.81
C PHE A 198 -2.09 1.30 -2.00
N TYR A 199 -1.45 2.41 -2.26
CA TYR A 199 -2.12 3.69 -2.47
C TYR A 199 -1.63 4.37 -3.73
N ARG A 200 -2.41 5.33 -4.18
CA ARG A 200 -2.05 6.23 -5.27
C ARG A 200 -2.65 7.60 -5.03
N LEU A 201 -1.84 8.63 -5.10
CA LEU A 201 -2.31 10.01 -5.15
C LEU A 201 -2.27 10.49 -6.60
N GLN A 202 -3.35 11.10 -7.06
CA GLN A 202 -3.56 11.37 -8.49
C GLN A 202 -4.17 12.74 -8.76
N GLY A 203 -3.60 13.44 -9.74
CA GLY A 203 -4.12 14.63 -10.37
C GLY A 203 -3.96 15.91 -9.57
N PRO A 204 -4.20 17.08 -10.20
CA PRO A 204 -4.23 18.36 -9.52
C PRO A 204 -5.39 18.44 -8.51
N PRO A 205 -5.37 19.41 -7.60
CA PRO A 205 -6.47 19.60 -6.65
C PRO A 205 -7.84 19.84 -7.31
N PRO A 206 -8.93 19.22 -6.83
CA PRO A 206 -8.98 18.30 -5.70
C PRO A 206 -8.45 16.91 -6.05
N ARG A 207 -7.39 16.50 -5.36
CA ARG A 207 -6.67 15.27 -5.66
C ARG A 207 -7.49 14.02 -5.37
N LYS A 208 -7.23 12.96 -6.15
CA LYS A 208 -7.77 11.63 -5.90
C LYS A 208 -6.77 10.84 -5.04
N SER A 209 -7.28 10.18 -4.00
CA SER A 209 -6.55 9.22 -3.20
C SER A 209 -7.18 7.86 -3.43
N ILE A 210 -6.46 6.97 -4.10
CA ILE A 210 -6.91 5.62 -4.45
C ILE A 210 -6.24 4.63 -3.51
N ALA A 211 -6.97 3.63 -3.02
CA ALA A 211 -6.46 2.62 -2.11
C ALA A 211 -6.92 1.23 -2.52
N TRP A 212 -6.04 0.24 -2.34
CA TRP A 212 -6.45 -1.17 -2.42
C TRP A 212 -7.35 -1.52 -1.24
N ARG A 213 -6.90 -1.17 -0.02
CA ARG A 213 -7.71 -1.31 1.19
C ARG A 213 -8.08 0.09 1.69
N PRO A 214 -9.36 0.47 1.60
CA PRO A 214 -9.82 1.72 2.18
C PRO A 214 -9.52 1.82 3.68
N THR A 215 -9.16 3.00 4.13
CA THR A 215 -8.76 3.28 5.52
C THR A 215 -9.86 3.96 6.34
N GLY A 216 -11.03 4.16 5.75
CA GLY A 216 -12.20 4.71 6.41
C GLY A 216 -12.41 6.22 6.20
N PRO A 217 -13.33 6.82 6.96
CA PRO A 217 -13.89 8.14 6.65
C PRO A 217 -12.90 9.30 6.55
N THR A 218 -11.79 9.22 7.26
CA THR A 218 -10.75 10.25 7.20
C THR A 218 -9.96 10.24 5.91
N GLY A 219 -9.86 9.07 5.23
CA GLY A 219 -9.00 8.87 4.07
C GLY A 219 -7.50 8.96 4.40
N ASN A 220 -7.13 8.89 5.68
CA ASN A 220 -5.73 8.88 6.10
C ASN A 220 -5.07 7.54 5.72
N HIS A 221 -3.98 7.57 4.97
CA HIS A 221 -3.26 6.36 4.56
C HIS A 221 -2.60 5.63 5.75
N HIS A 222 -2.22 6.38 6.78
CA HIS A 222 -1.53 5.86 7.96
C HIS A 222 -2.49 5.20 8.98
N ILE A 223 -3.29 4.23 8.52
CA ILE A 223 -4.17 3.40 9.34
C ILE A 223 -3.74 1.94 9.17
N PRO A 224 -2.69 1.50 9.91
CA PRO A 224 -2.14 0.17 9.73
C PRO A 224 -3.12 -0.97 10.08
N GLU A 225 -4.18 -0.69 10.83
CA GLU A 225 -5.27 -1.62 11.12
C GLU A 225 -6.05 -2.03 9.86
N ALA A 226 -6.05 -1.18 8.83
CA ALA A 226 -6.73 -1.44 7.56
C ALA A 226 -5.86 -2.19 6.54
N PHE A 227 -4.58 -2.47 6.84
CA PHE A 227 -3.72 -3.17 5.91
C PHE A 227 -4.23 -4.59 5.63
N GLY A 228 -4.10 -5.03 4.38
CA GLY A 228 -4.25 -6.42 3.99
C GLY A 228 -2.95 -7.20 4.16
N ILE A 229 -2.91 -8.36 3.52
CA ILE A 229 -1.78 -9.31 3.58
C ILE A 229 -1.13 -9.41 2.19
N LEU A 230 0.19 -9.42 2.13
CA LEU A 230 0.97 -9.90 0.99
C LEU A 230 1.52 -11.26 1.37
N ARG A 231 1.05 -12.31 0.69
CA ARG A 231 1.54 -13.68 0.89
C ARG A 231 2.50 -14.07 -0.22
N LEU A 232 3.67 -14.57 0.16
CA LEU A 232 4.66 -15.11 -0.76
C LEU A 232 4.30 -16.54 -1.16
N GLU A 233 4.29 -16.83 -2.46
CA GLU A 233 3.98 -18.15 -3.04
C GLU A 233 5.13 -18.63 -3.93
N GLU A 234 5.17 -19.94 -4.21
CA GLU A 234 6.08 -20.51 -5.23
C GLU A 234 5.80 -19.96 -6.63
#